data_e69dd7ea52c1ec0374b58905bd39502d
#
_entry.id   e69dd7ea52c1ec0374b58905bd39502d
#
_cell.length_a   1.000
_cell.length_b   1.000
_cell.length_c   1.000
_cell.angle_alpha   90.00
_cell.angle_beta   90.00
_cell.angle_gamma   90.00
#
_symmetry.space_group_name_H-M   'P 1'
#
loop_
_entity.id
_entity.type
_entity.pdbx_description
1 polymer ?
#
loop_
_entity_poly.entity_id
_entity_poly.type
_entity_poly.pdbx_seq_one_letter_code
_entity_poly.pdbx_strand_id
1 'polypeptide(L)'
;HPCKFAAEVKNLQLENFIEPKESKRWDRFSQFGVIAAKQAFDDSGLEINENNASRVGVIIGSGVGGLLTMETQAQTLSHKGPKRVSPFTVPMMIPNMASGLAAIALGAKGPSSSVSTACAAGSNAIGDSFRLLQLGKADAMICGGAEASITPLGVAGFASAKALSFRNDSPQTASRPFDAERDGFVIGEGSGILILETLEHAKNRGARIYAEIVGYGTTCDAHHITSPSPGGSGGAAAIKLALHDASLEIDKVDYINAHGTSTSANDSNETSAIKSIFKDRSYLIPVS
;
A
#
# COMPACT_ATOMS: atom_id res chain seq x y z
N HIS A 1 -25.23 -6.11 4.93
CA HIS A 1 -24.58 -4.92 4.40
C HIS A 1 -25.24 -4.48 3.10
N PRO A 2 -25.29 -3.15 2.80
CA PRO A 2 -25.80 -2.67 1.50
C PRO A 2 -24.91 -3.13 0.33
N CYS A 3 -23.59 -3.10 0.50
CA CYS A 3 -22.63 -3.72 -0.42
C CYS A 3 -22.46 -5.20 -0.05
N LYS A 4 -22.55 -6.09 -1.06
CA LYS A 4 -22.54 -7.56 -0.87
C LYS A 4 -21.36 -8.25 -1.55
N PHE A 5 -20.38 -7.50 -2.04
CA PHE A 5 -19.21 -8.02 -2.74
C PHE A 5 -17.93 -7.28 -2.32
N ALA A 6 -16.81 -7.95 -2.51
CA ALA A 6 -15.46 -7.47 -2.25
C ALA A 6 -14.46 -8.24 -3.10
N ALA A 7 -13.26 -7.69 -3.28
CA ALA A 7 -12.16 -8.33 -3.98
C ALA A 7 -11.23 -9.04 -2.99
N GLU A 8 -11.62 -10.23 -2.56
CA GLU A 8 -10.88 -11.05 -1.61
C GLU A 8 -9.73 -11.83 -2.28
N VAL A 9 -8.61 -11.97 -1.59
CA VAL A 9 -7.57 -12.93 -1.95
C VAL A 9 -8.04 -14.34 -1.56
N LYS A 10 -8.30 -15.18 -2.58
CA LYS A 10 -8.79 -16.54 -2.41
C LYS A 10 -7.67 -17.56 -2.63
N ASN A 11 -7.83 -18.74 -2.03
CA ASN A 11 -6.92 -19.89 -2.20
C ASN A 11 -5.46 -19.61 -1.84
N LEU A 12 -5.21 -18.69 -0.92
CA LEU A 12 -3.88 -18.41 -0.42
C LEU A 12 -3.39 -19.59 0.44
N GLN A 13 -2.37 -20.28 -0.02
CA GLN A 13 -1.74 -21.41 0.70
C GLN A 13 -0.69 -20.86 1.66
N LEU A 14 -1.13 -20.44 2.84
CA LEU A 14 -0.28 -19.81 3.86
C LEU A 14 0.89 -20.70 4.28
N GLU A 15 0.66 -22.00 4.36
CA GLU A 15 1.62 -23.03 4.77
C GLU A 15 2.88 -23.10 3.90
N ASN A 16 2.80 -22.64 2.65
CA ASN A 16 3.98 -22.57 1.77
C ASN A 16 4.96 -21.45 2.16
N PHE A 17 4.50 -20.49 2.96
CA PHE A 17 5.27 -19.28 3.28
C PHE A 17 5.46 -19.05 4.78
N ILE A 18 4.52 -19.49 5.60
CA ILE A 18 4.44 -19.18 7.03
C ILE A 18 4.13 -20.44 7.80
N GLU A 19 4.90 -20.72 8.85
CA GLU A 19 4.64 -21.83 9.74
C GLU A 19 3.21 -21.75 10.33
N PRO A 20 2.41 -22.83 10.33
CA PRO A 20 1.01 -22.82 10.77
C PRO A 20 0.79 -22.32 12.20
N LYS A 21 1.79 -22.49 13.07
CA LYS A 21 1.75 -22.00 14.46
C LYS A 21 1.91 -20.48 14.53
N GLU A 22 2.70 -19.93 13.65
CA GLU A 22 2.96 -18.48 13.59
C GLU A 22 1.83 -17.74 12.87
N SER A 23 1.31 -18.29 11.77
CA SER A 23 0.22 -17.68 11.01
C SER A 23 -1.00 -17.35 11.87
N LYS A 24 -1.27 -18.17 12.91
CA LYS A 24 -2.36 -17.94 13.88
C LYS A 24 -2.13 -16.74 14.82
N ARG A 25 -0.91 -16.20 14.86
CA ARG A 25 -0.50 -15.06 15.69
C ARG A 25 -0.31 -13.78 14.89
N TRP A 26 -0.59 -13.82 13.59
CA TRP A 26 -0.45 -12.70 12.67
C TRP A 26 -1.80 -12.33 12.10
N ASP A 27 -2.11 -11.04 12.07
CA ASP A 27 -3.29 -10.57 11.34
C ASP A 27 -3.09 -10.77 9.82
N ARG A 28 -4.20 -10.85 9.10
CA ARG A 28 -4.22 -11.13 7.66
C ARG A 28 -3.39 -10.15 6.83
N PHE A 29 -3.42 -8.84 7.16
CA PHE A 29 -2.59 -7.85 6.46
C PHE A 29 -1.09 -8.13 6.62
N SER A 30 -0.67 -8.54 7.82
CA SER A 30 0.72 -8.92 8.07
C SER A 30 1.11 -10.21 7.34
N GLN A 31 0.19 -11.19 7.24
CA GLN A 31 0.42 -12.40 6.44
C GLN A 31 0.67 -12.03 4.97
N PHE A 32 -0.15 -11.18 4.38
CA PHE A 32 0.06 -10.68 3.01
C PHE A 32 1.40 -9.97 2.85
N GLY A 33 1.73 -9.07 3.79
CA GLY A 33 2.98 -8.32 3.76
C GLY A 33 4.22 -9.23 3.78
N VAL A 34 4.23 -10.24 4.66
CA VAL A 34 5.35 -11.19 4.75
C VAL A 34 5.44 -12.08 3.51
N ILE A 35 4.32 -12.58 2.98
CA ILE A 35 4.31 -13.42 1.78
C ILE A 35 4.86 -12.65 0.58
N ALA A 36 4.34 -11.45 0.34
CA ALA A 36 4.81 -10.62 -0.75
C ALA A 36 6.27 -10.19 -0.57
N ALA A 37 6.72 -9.93 0.67
CA ALA A 37 8.12 -9.62 0.96
C ALA A 37 9.06 -10.81 0.65
N LYS A 38 8.67 -12.03 1.01
CA LYS A 38 9.42 -13.25 0.65
C LYS A 38 9.50 -13.43 -0.86
N GLN A 39 8.38 -13.29 -1.56
CA GLN A 39 8.36 -13.41 -3.03
C GLN A 39 9.24 -12.36 -3.71
N ALA A 40 9.16 -11.09 -3.29
CA ALA A 40 10.01 -10.04 -3.82
C ALA A 40 11.49 -10.27 -3.49
N PHE A 41 11.78 -10.77 -2.30
CA PHE A 41 13.13 -11.10 -1.87
C PHE A 41 13.72 -12.23 -2.73
N ASP A 42 12.99 -13.31 -2.93
CA ASP A 42 13.39 -14.43 -3.76
C ASP A 42 13.60 -14.01 -5.23
N ASP A 43 12.70 -13.22 -5.81
CA ASP A 43 12.81 -12.70 -7.17
C ASP A 43 14.03 -11.77 -7.35
N SER A 44 14.36 -10.99 -6.31
CA SER A 44 15.48 -10.06 -6.36
C SER A 44 16.85 -10.77 -6.34
N GLY A 45 16.93 -11.99 -5.84
CA GLY A 45 18.19 -12.68 -5.58
C GLY A 45 19.08 -11.96 -4.56
N LEU A 46 18.50 -11.08 -3.71
CA LEU A 46 19.22 -10.44 -2.61
C LEU A 46 19.53 -11.47 -1.53
N GLU A 47 20.74 -11.45 -1.01
CA GLU A 47 21.14 -12.27 0.14
C GLU A 47 21.35 -11.40 1.36
N ILE A 48 20.81 -11.82 2.50
CA ILE A 48 21.03 -11.17 3.80
C ILE A 48 21.88 -12.09 4.68
N ASN A 49 22.97 -11.54 5.18
CA ASN A 49 23.90 -12.24 6.08
C ASN A 49 24.37 -11.29 7.20
N GLU A 50 25.23 -11.76 8.09
CA GLU A 50 25.68 -10.99 9.24
C GLU A 50 26.40 -9.68 8.87
N ASN A 51 27.03 -9.61 7.70
CA ASN A 51 27.79 -8.44 7.27
C ASN A 51 26.91 -7.33 6.70
N ASN A 52 25.77 -7.66 6.08
CA ASN A 52 24.90 -6.70 5.42
C ASN A 52 23.53 -6.52 6.06
N ALA A 53 23.13 -7.38 7.01
CA ALA A 53 21.79 -7.33 7.62
C ALA A 53 21.40 -5.94 8.16
N SER A 54 22.35 -5.22 8.76
CA SER A 54 22.12 -3.86 9.29
C SER A 54 21.95 -2.79 8.20
N ARG A 55 22.25 -3.13 6.94
CA ARG A 55 22.11 -2.27 5.78
C ARG A 55 20.87 -2.59 4.93
N VAL A 56 20.08 -3.60 5.32
CA VAL A 56 18.83 -3.98 4.66
C VAL A 56 17.66 -3.60 5.57
N GLY A 57 16.83 -2.66 5.13
CA GLY A 57 15.69 -2.15 5.89
C GLY A 57 14.35 -2.67 5.37
N VAL A 58 13.27 -2.44 6.17
CA VAL A 58 11.90 -2.85 5.82
C VAL A 58 10.92 -1.74 6.16
N ILE A 59 10.17 -1.25 5.17
CA ILE A 59 9.05 -0.32 5.39
C ILE A 59 7.83 -0.79 4.60
N ILE A 60 6.81 -1.30 5.31
CA ILE A 60 5.54 -1.71 4.71
C ILE A 60 4.44 -0.82 5.27
N GLY A 61 3.77 -0.09 4.40
CA GLY A 61 2.65 0.78 4.76
C GLY A 61 1.34 -0.01 4.89
N SER A 62 0.48 0.43 5.81
CA SER A 62 -0.89 -0.07 5.95
C SER A 62 -1.79 1.08 6.41
N GLY A 63 -2.95 1.22 5.81
CA GLY A 63 -3.91 2.27 6.17
C GLY A 63 -4.58 2.01 7.51
N VAL A 64 -4.92 0.75 7.79
CA VAL A 64 -5.73 0.37 8.95
C VAL A 64 -5.01 -0.63 9.88
N GLY A 65 -4.14 -1.46 9.35
CA GLY A 65 -3.49 -2.53 10.11
C GLY A 65 -4.45 -3.69 10.42
N GLY A 66 -4.34 -4.26 11.61
CA GLY A 66 -5.06 -5.48 12.02
C GLY A 66 -6.53 -5.28 12.37
N LEU A 67 -7.35 -4.82 11.45
CA LEU A 67 -8.78 -4.58 11.67
C LEU A 67 -9.55 -5.86 12.02
N LEU A 68 -9.22 -6.98 11.37
CA LEU A 68 -9.85 -8.28 11.67
C LEU A 68 -9.57 -8.71 13.11
N THR A 69 -8.35 -8.54 13.57
CA THR A 69 -7.96 -8.83 14.95
C THR A 69 -8.71 -7.92 15.91
N MET A 70 -8.76 -6.62 15.65
CA MET A 70 -9.47 -5.65 16.50
C MET A 70 -10.95 -6.01 16.65
N GLU A 71 -11.62 -6.29 15.55
CA GLU A 71 -13.03 -6.67 15.55
C GLU A 71 -13.27 -7.99 16.31
N THR A 72 -12.48 -9.02 16.02
CA THR A 72 -12.61 -10.33 16.66
C THR A 72 -12.34 -10.28 18.16
N GLN A 73 -11.33 -9.53 18.58
CA GLN A 73 -10.98 -9.43 19.99
C GLN A 73 -11.94 -8.52 20.76
N ALA A 74 -12.52 -7.50 20.15
CA ALA A 74 -13.61 -6.70 20.72
C ALA A 74 -14.86 -7.56 20.98
N GLN A 75 -15.23 -8.42 20.05
CA GLN A 75 -16.33 -9.39 20.23
C GLN A 75 -16.00 -10.41 21.34
N THR A 76 -14.75 -10.90 21.37
CA THR A 76 -14.30 -11.82 22.43
C THR A 76 -14.39 -11.16 23.81
N LEU A 77 -13.92 -9.93 23.93
CA LEU A 77 -14.01 -9.15 25.17
C LEU A 77 -15.47 -9.00 25.63
N SER A 78 -16.36 -8.61 24.71
CA SER A 78 -17.79 -8.40 25.00
C SER A 78 -18.52 -9.67 25.43
N HIS A 79 -18.28 -10.79 24.73
CA HIS A 79 -19.04 -12.02 24.95
C HIS A 79 -18.41 -12.98 25.97
N LYS A 80 -17.07 -12.98 26.10
CA LYS A 80 -16.32 -13.97 26.90
C LYS A 80 -15.48 -13.37 28.02
N GLY A 81 -15.43 -12.03 28.10
CA GLY A 81 -14.70 -11.28 29.12
C GLY A 81 -13.18 -11.19 28.89
N PRO A 82 -12.48 -10.37 29.70
CA PRO A 82 -11.10 -9.97 29.44
C PRO A 82 -10.08 -11.13 29.50
N LYS A 83 -10.37 -12.16 30.29
CA LYS A 83 -9.46 -13.34 30.40
C LYS A 83 -9.38 -14.18 29.12
N ARG A 84 -10.25 -13.95 28.15
CA ARG A 84 -10.31 -14.69 26.89
C ARG A 84 -9.73 -13.92 25.71
N VAL A 85 -9.39 -12.65 25.90
CA VAL A 85 -8.69 -11.85 24.88
C VAL A 85 -7.30 -12.43 24.64
N SER A 86 -6.90 -12.55 23.38
CA SER A 86 -5.60 -13.10 23.00
C SER A 86 -4.44 -12.24 23.52
N PRO A 87 -3.37 -12.81 24.07
CA PRO A 87 -2.15 -12.06 24.42
C PRO A 87 -1.44 -11.48 23.20
N PHE A 88 -1.76 -11.95 22.00
CA PHE A 88 -1.22 -11.44 20.73
C PHE A 88 -2.06 -10.32 20.11
N THR A 89 -3.14 -9.88 20.77
CA THR A 89 -4.04 -8.83 20.25
C THR A 89 -3.27 -7.58 19.83
N VAL A 90 -2.41 -7.05 20.67
CA VAL A 90 -1.66 -5.82 20.37
C VAL A 90 -0.67 -6.03 19.22
N PRO A 91 0.22 -7.04 19.26
CA PRO A 91 1.11 -7.29 18.12
C PRO A 91 0.37 -7.57 16.80
N MET A 92 -0.79 -8.21 16.82
CA MET A 92 -1.57 -8.47 15.62
C MET A 92 -2.26 -7.22 15.07
N MET A 93 -2.57 -6.25 15.95
CA MET A 93 -3.36 -5.07 15.62
C MET A 93 -2.54 -3.93 15.01
N ILE A 94 -1.31 -3.71 15.50
CA ILE A 94 -0.53 -2.51 15.17
C ILE A 94 0.03 -2.55 13.73
N PRO A 95 -0.06 -1.43 12.97
CA PRO A 95 0.28 -1.40 11.53
C PRO A 95 1.74 -1.75 11.20
N ASN A 96 2.68 -1.50 12.11
CA ASN A 96 4.10 -1.79 11.86
C ASN A 96 4.47 -3.27 11.89
N MET A 97 3.54 -4.15 12.22
CA MET A 97 3.85 -5.58 12.33
C MET A 97 4.08 -6.26 10.98
N ALA A 98 3.51 -5.75 9.89
CA ALA A 98 3.89 -6.25 8.56
C ALA A 98 5.39 -6.05 8.30
N SER A 99 5.94 -4.87 8.61
CA SER A 99 7.38 -4.60 8.51
C SER A 99 8.21 -5.43 9.50
N GLY A 100 7.79 -5.47 10.77
CA GLY A 100 8.52 -6.20 11.81
C GLY A 100 8.60 -7.70 11.55
N LEU A 101 7.49 -8.31 11.11
CA LEU A 101 7.44 -9.74 10.80
C LEU A 101 8.21 -10.08 9.51
N ALA A 102 8.17 -9.22 8.49
CA ALA A 102 8.99 -9.37 7.30
C ALA A 102 10.49 -9.25 7.63
N ALA A 103 10.86 -8.30 8.48
CA ALA A 103 12.24 -8.14 8.95
C ALA A 103 12.74 -9.40 9.70
N ILE A 104 11.92 -9.96 10.59
CA ILE A 104 12.23 -11.20 11.30
C ILE A 104 12.38 -12.38 10.32
N ALA A 105 11.42 -12.51 9.39
CA ALA A 105 11.40 -13.64 8.44
C ALA A 105 12.58 -13.64 7.47
N LEU A 106 13.12 -12.46 7.13
CA LEU A 106 14.21 -12.29 6.16
C LEU A 106 15.57 -11.97 6.79
N GLY A 107 15.61 -11.74 8.10
CA GLY A 107 16.85 -11.41 8.81
C GLY A 107 17.34 -9.97 8.59
N ALA A 108 16.47 -9.06 8.11
CA ALA A 108 16.80 -7.65 7.89
C ALA A 108 16.89 -6.91 9.24
N LYS A 109 17.99 -6.19 9.47
CA LYS A 109 18.28 -5.48 10.73
C LYS A 109 18.51 -3.97 10.52
N GLY A 110 18.28 -3.47 9.32
CA GLY A 110 18.38 -2.05 8.98
C GLY A 110 17.16 -1.25 9.45
N PRO A 111 16.96 -0.03 8.92
CA PRO A 111 15.83 0.81 9.27
C PRO A 111 14.50 0.07 9.07
N SER A 112 13.65 0.06 10.11
CA SER A 112 12.33 -0.58 10.03
C SER A 112 11.27 0.34 10.62
N SER A 113 10.21 0.58 9.86
CA SER A 113 9.06 1.39 10.29
C SER A 113 7.81 1.01 9.49
N SER A 114 6.72 1.72 9.72
CA SER A 114 5.51 1.62 8.90
C SER A 114 4.95 3.02 8.64
N VAL A 115 4.37 3.20 7.49
CA VAL A 115 3.66 4.43 7.12
C VAL A 115 2.17 4.15 7.13
N SER A 116 1.39 5.06 7.74
CA SER A 116 -0.07 4.95 7.80
C SER A 116 -0.69 6.24 7.27
N THR A 117 -0.76 6.35 5.95
CA THR A 117 -1.31 7.48 5.20
C THR A 117 -2.48 7.05 4.32
N ALA A 118 -3.36 6.22 4.89
CA ALA A 118 -4.52 5.65 4.20
C ALA A 118 -4.11 4.98 2.87
N CYS A 119 -4.81 5.29 1.76
CA CYS A 119 -4.53 4.69 0.44
C CYS A 119 -3.13 4.99 -0.10
N ALA A 120 -2.46 6.04 0.38
CA ALA A 120 -1.10 6.40 -0.02
C ALA A 120 -0.01 5.65 0.77
N ALA A 121 -0.37 4.85 1.78
CA ALA A 121 0.59 4.24 2.69
C ALA A 121 1.67 3.41 1.98
N GLY A 122 1.30 2.62 0.97
CA GLY A 122 2.25 1.85 0.17
C GLY A 122 3.21 2.73 -0.63
N SER A 123 2.69 3.75 -1.32
CA SER A 123 3.50 4.69 -2.10
C SER A 123 4.42 5.52 -1.22
N ASN A 124 3.94 5.97 -0.05
CA ASN A 124 4.78 6.67 0.91
C ASN A 124 5.88 5.76 1.49
N ALA A 125 5.58 4.49 1.78
CA ALA A 125 6.58 3.53 2.23
C ALA A 125 7.71 3.33 1.19
N ILE A 126 7.37 3.29 -0.09
CA ILE A 126 8.34 3.25 -1.20
C ILE A 126 9.14 4.55 -1.26
N GLY A 127 8.47 5.70 -1.20
CA GLY A 127 9.12 7.01 -1.24
C GLY A 127 10.07 7.25 -0.06
N ASP A 128 9.67 6.89 1.16
CA ASP A 128 10.52 7.01 2.35
C ASP A 128 11.73 6.06 2.27
N SER A 129 11.53 4.86 1.74
CA SER A 129 12.61 3.90 1.47
C SER A 129 13.61 4.45 0.44
N PHE A 130 13.12 5.06 -0.63
CA PHE A 130 13.94 5.75 -1.62
C PHE A 130 14.80 6.86 -0.97
N ARG A 131 14.22 7.68 -0.09
CA ARG A 131 14.98 8.71 0.65
C ARG A 131 16.04 8.12 1.57
N LEU A 132 15.75 7.01 2.26
CA LEU A 132 16.76 6.34 3.11
C LEU A 132 17.95 5.83 2.30
N LEU A 133 17.73 5.30 1.11
CA LEU A 133 18.78 4.87 0.19
C LEU A 133 19.61 6.08 -0.29
N GLN A 134 18.95 7.16 -0.73
CA GLN A 134 19.65 8.39 -1.14
C GLN A 134 20.51 8.99 -0.03
N LEU A 135 20.07 8.90 1.23
CA LEU A 135 20.80 9.36 2.41
C LEU A 135 21.88 8.38 2.88
N GLY A 136 22.10 7.27 2.19
CA GLY A 136 23.08 6.24 2.55
C GLY A 136 22.77 5.53 3.88
N LYS A 137 21.50 5.52 4.34
CA LYS A 137 21.09 4.86 5.60
C LYS A 137 20.87 3.36 5.43
N ALA A 138 20.67 2.91 4.22
CA ALA A 138 20.55 1.51 3.83
C ALA A 138 21.18 1.31 2.45
N ASP A 139 21.46 0.06 2.08
CA ASP A 139 21.91 -0.32 0.74
C ASP A 139 20.75 -1.00 -0.03
N ALA A 140 19.83 -1.63 0.72
CA ALA A 140 18.61 -2.20 0.19
C ALA A 140 17.43 -1.96 1.13
N MET A 141 16.23 -1.82 0.56
CA MET A 141 14.97 -1.65 1.29
C MET A 141 13.90 -2.57 0.72
N ILE A 142 13.25 -3.31 1.61
CA ILE A 142 12.05 -4.10 1.33
C ILE A 142 10.87 -3.19 1.64
N CYS A 143 10.11 -2.77 0.62
CA CYS A 143 9.10 -1.73 0.84
C CYS A 143 7.87 -1.89 -0.04
N GLY A 144 6.76 -1.33 0.41
CA GLY A 144 5.49 -1.39 -0.29
C GLY A 144 4.30 -1.23 0.65
N GLY A 145 3.19 -1.90 0.36
CA GLY A 145 1.98 -1.83 1.17
C GLY A 145 1.30 -3.18 1.35
N ALA A 146 0.56 -3.31 2.45
CA ALA A 146 -0.29 -4.46 2.75
C ALA A 146 -1.56 -4.03 3.47
N GLU A 147 -2.71 -4.54 3.04
CA GLU A 147 -4.01 -4.22 3.64
C GLU A 147 -4.95 -5.41 3.62
N ALA A 148 -5.76 -5.59 4.68
CA ALA A 148 -6.78 -6.62 4.78
C ALA A 148 -8.01 -6.12 5.55
N SER A 149 -8.68 -5.12 4.99
CA SER A 149 -9.81 -4.45 5.65
C SER A 149 -11.19 -5.01 5.25
N ILE A 150 -11.25 -6.19 4.60
CA ILE A 150 -12.51 -6.87 4.27
C ILE A 150 -13.04 -7.58 5.52
N THR A 151 -13.61 -6.80 6.41
CA THR A 151 -14.30 -7.27 7.63
C THR A 151 -15.71 -6.71 7.69
N PRO A 152 -16.62 -7.29 8.49
CA PRO A 152 -17.93 -6.68 8.72
C PRO A 152 -17.86 -5.21 9.10
N LEU A 153 -16.96 -4.82 10.00
CA LEU A 153 -16.79 -3.43 10.42
C LEU A 153 -16.22 -2.57 9.30
N GLY A 154 -15.21 -3.06 8.56
CA GLY A 154 -14.60 -2.35 7.44
C GLY A 154 -15.60 -2.07 6.33
N VAL A 155 -16.35 -3.10 5.90
CA VAL A 155 -17.40 -2.95 4.88
C VAL A 155 -18.51 -2.01 5.37
N ALA A 156 -18.95 -2.12 6.63
CA ALA A 156 -19.97 -1.24 7.18
C ALA A 156 -19.50 0.23 7.23
N GLY A 157 -18.26 0.46 7.66
CA GLY A 157 -17.67 1.79 7.76
C GLY A 157 -17.59 2.50 6.40
N PHE A 158 -17.02 1.84 5.39
CA PHE A 158 -16.94 2.40 4.03
C PHE A 158 -18.31 2.54 3.36
N ALA A 159 -19.24 1.60 3.59
CA ALA A 159 -20.61 1.71 3.09
C ALA A 159 -21.36 2.92 3.73
N SER A 160 -21.21 3.12 5.04
CA SER A 160 -21.79 4.28 5.74
C SER A 160 -21.20 5.61 5.28
N ALA A 161 -19.93 5.62 4.90
CA ALA A 161 -19.25 6.76 4.29
C ALA A 161 -19.69 7.01 2.82
N LYS A 162 -20.56 6.15 2.26
CA LYS A 162 -21.00 6.19 0.85
C LYS A 162 -19.82 6.12 -0.15
N ALA A 163 -18.78 5.38 0.22
CA ALA A 163 -17.57 5.26 -0.58
C ALA A 163 -17.57 4.02 -1.49
N LEU A 164 -18.39 2.99 -1.15
CA LEU A 164 -18.46 1.74 -1.89
C LEU A 164 -19.49 1.80 -3.02
N SER A 165 -19.22 1.08 -4.10
CA SER A 165 -20.22 0.77 -5.11
C SER A 165 -21.26 -0.21 -4.54
N PHE A 166 -22.52 0.02 -4.89
CA PHE A 166 -23.65 -0.86 -4.53
C PHE A 166 -24.20 -1.67 -5.74
N ARG A 167 -23.40 -1.85 -6.77
CA ARG A 167 -23.78 -2.63 -7.97
C ARG A 167 -23.77 -4.13 -7.69
N ASN A 168 -24.61 -4.56 -6.75
CA ASN A 168 -24.69 -5.97 -6.31
C ASN A 168 -25.09 -6.93 -7.44
N ASP A 169 -25.80 -6.46 -8.45
CA ASP A 169 -26.26 -7.26 -9.59
C ASP A 169 -25.17 -7.42 -10.66
N SER A 170 -24.10 -6.62 -10.63
CA SER A 170 -23.00 -6.66 -11.59
C SER A 170 -21.65 -6.37 -10.93
N PRO A 171 -21.21 -7.17 -9.94
CA PRO A 171 -20.02 -6.88 -9.14
C PRO A 171 -18.72 -6.87 -9.96
N GLN A 172 -18.64 -7.63 -11.05
CA GLN A 172 -17.46 -7.68 -11.92
C GLN A 172 -17.20 -6.39 -12.69
N THR A 173 -18.20 -5.53 -12.84
CA THR A 173 -18.10 -4.24 -13.52
C THR A 173 -18.35 -3.06 -12.61
N ALA A 174 -18.34 -3.29 -11.28
CA ALA A 174 -18.61 -2.28 -10.27
C ALA A 174 -17.46 -1.26 -10.15
N SER A 175 -16.21 -1.73 -10.16
CA SER A 175 -15.04 -0.85 -10.26
C SER A 175 -14.90 -0.38 -11.71
N ARG A 176 -15.11 0.91 -11.93
CA ARG A 176 -15.09 1.55 -13.26
C ARG A 176 -14.53 2.98 -13.18
N PRO A 177 -13.21 3.11 -12.88
CA PRO A 177 -12.57 4.41 -12.77
C PRO A 177 -12.80 5.28 -14.00
N PHE A 178 -13.06 6.57 -13.77
CA PHE A 178 -13.30 7.61 -14.78
C PHE A 178 -14.57 7.44 -15.63
N ASP A 179 -15.35 6.37 -15.45
CA ASP A 179 -16.61 6.14 -16.14
C ASP A 179 -17.69 7.12 -15.64
N ALA A 180 -18.60 7.51 -16.54
CA ALA A 180 -19.69 8.44 -16.21
C ALA A 180 -20.66 7.85 -15.17
N GLU A 181 -20.86 6.54 -15.16
CA GLU A 181 -21.78 5.85 -14.27
C GLU A 181 -21.10 5.23 -13.04
N ARG A 182 -19.85 5.60 -12.72
CA ARG A 182 -19.16 5.15 -11.51
C ARG A 182 -19.90 5.60 -10.25
N ASP A 183 -19.97 4.77 -9.24
CA ASP A 183 -20.75 5.02 -8.02
C ASP A 183 -19.99 4.74 -6.70
N GLY A 184 -18.70 4.37 -6.78
CA GLY A 184 -17.89 4.04 -5.62
C GLY A 184 -16.82 3.01 -5.93
N PHE A 185 -15.95 2.74 -4.95
CA PHE A 185 -14.91 1.72 -5.11
C PHE A 185 -15.38 0.33 -4.69
N VAL A 186 -14.65 -0.69 -5.10
CA VAL A 186 -14.78 -2.07 -4.59
C VAL A 186 -13.68 -2.28 -3.55
N ILE A 187 -14.06 -2.61 -2.32
CA ILE A 187 -13.08 -2.90 -1.27
C ILE A 187 -12.27 -4.14 -1.64
N GLY A 188 -10.95 -4.05 -1.54
CA GLY A 188 -9.99 -5.12 -1.81
C GLY A 188 -9.05 -5.37 -0.66
N GLU A 189 -8.29 -6.44 -0.76
CA GLU A 189 -7.19 -6.78 0.13
C GLU A 189 -6.00 -7.31 -0.67
N GLY A 190 -4.80 -7.24 -0.10
CA GLY A 190 -3.61 -7.74 -0.74
C GLY A 190 -2.33 -7.05 -0.26
N SER A 191 -1.24 -7.32 -0.97
CA SER A 191 0.06 -6.69 -0.74
C SER A 191 0.84 -6.58 -2.04
N GLY A 192 1.62 -5.50 -2.15
CA GLY A 192 2.61 -5.29 -3.19
C GLY A 192 3.92 -4.82 -2.57
N ILE A 193 5.00 -5.57 -2.82
CA ILE A 193 6.32 -5.31 -2.23
C ILE A 193 7.38 -5.21 -3.34
N LEU A 194 8.26 -4.26 -3.18
CA LEU A 194 9.44 -4.04 -4.02
C LEU A 194 10.71 -4.19 -3.19
N ILE A 195 11.79 -4.63 -3.84
CA ILE A 195 13.15 -4.48 -3.32
C ILE A 195 13.78 -3.28 -4.02
N LEU A 196 14.07 -2.24 -3.25
CA LEU A 196 14.84 -1.09 -3.72
C LEU A 196 16.29 -1.24 -3.29
N GLU A 197 17.20 -0.86 -4.19
CA GLU A 197 18.64 -0.87 -3.92
C GLU A 197 19.27 0.39 -4.48
N THR A 198 20.42 0.79 -3.91
CA THR A 198 21.25 1.75 -4.63
C THR A 198 21.72 1.14 -5.94
N LEU A 199 21.83 1.96 -6.99
CA LEU A 199 22.28 1.49 -8.31
C LEU A 199 23.62 0.78 -8.25
N GLU A 200 24.53 1.29 -7.42
CA GLU A 200 25.86 0.69 -7.21
C GLU A 200 25.74 -0.70 -6.58
N HIS A 201 24.96 -0.85 -5.52
CA HIS A 201 24.74 -2.13 -4.85
C HIS A 201 24.15 -3.17 -5.82
N ALA A 202 23.10 -2.79 -6.56
CA ALA A 202 22.45 -3.66 -7.53
C ALA A 202 23.41 -4.13 -8.64
N LYS A 203 24.23 -3.21 -9.20
CA LYS A 203 25.21 -3.53 -10.23
C LYS A 203 26.34 -4.44 -9.72
N ASN A 204 26.85 -4.17 -8.50
CA ASN A 204 27.95 -4.94 -7.93
C ASN A 204 27.60 -6.42 -7.68
N ARG A 205 26.34 -6.71 -7.38
CA ARG A 205 25.88 -8.09 -7.23
C ARG A 205 25.26 -8.70 -8.51
N GLY A 206 25.23 -7.95 -9.62
CA GLY A 206 24.65 -8.43 -10.89
C GLY A 206 23.13 -8.58 -10.86
N ALA A 207 22.43 -7.75 -10.07
CA ALA A 207 20.99 -7.81 -9.93
C ALA A 207 20.27 -7.54 -11.26
N ARG A 208 19.13 -8.19 -11.47
CA ARG A 208 18.18 -7.80 -12.50
C ARG A 208 17.51 -6.49 -12.09
N ILE A 209 17.72 -5.43 -12.84
CA ILE A 209 17.10 -4.12 -12.60
C ILE A 209 15.86 -4.01 -13.49
N TYR A 210 14.68 -3.86 -12.90
CA TYR A 210 13.41 -3.69 -13.61
C TYR A 210 13.19 -2.24 -14.04
N ALA A 211 13.48 -1.30 -13.14
CA ALA A 211 13.29 0.13 -13.34
C ALA A 211 14.12 0.93 -12.33
N GLU A 212 14.18 2.23 -12.53
CA GLU A 212 14.77 3.19 -11.61
C GLU A 212 13.69 4.11 -11.04
N ILE A 213 13.71 4.33 -9.72
CA ILE A 213 12.88 5.35 -9.08
C ILE A 213 13.70 6.65 -9.13
N VAL A 214 13.20 7.63 -9.85
CA VAL A 214 13.92 8.87 -10.10
C VAL A 214 13.35 10.07 -9.35
N GLY A 215 12.12 9.97 -8.80
CA GLY A 215 11.52 11.08 -8.07
C GLY A 215 10.36 10.65 -7.19
N TYR A 216 10.13 11.43 -6.13
CA TYR A 216 9.06 11.25 -5.17
C TYR A 216 8.47 12.59 -4.76
N GLY A 217 7.14 12.69 -4.79
CA GLY A 217 6.39 13.87 -4.37
C GLY A 217 5.28 13.51 -3.38
N THR A 218 5.20 14.23 -2.28
CA THR A 218 4.13 14.07 -1.28
C THR A 218 3.61 15.43 -0.85
N THR A 219 2.30 15.51 -0.61
CA THR A 219 1.59 16.74 -0.22
C THR A 219 0.45 16.41 0.72
N CYS A 220 -0.14 17.43 1.30
CA CYS A 220 -1.36 17.35 2.08
C CYS A 220 -2.33 18.42 1.61
N ASP A 221 -3.59 18.05 1.38
CA ASP A 221 -4.63 19.02 0.98
C ASP A 221 -4.97 20.03 2.07
N ALA A 222 -4.84 19.68 3.35
CA ALA A 222 -5.23 20.49 4.51
C ALA A 222 -6.63 21.12 4.36
N HIS A 223 -7.57 20.35 3.77
CA HIS A 223 -8.90 20.85 3.38
C HIS A 223 -10.03 20.23 4.21
N HIS A 224 -10.18 18.90 4.15
CA HIS A 224 -11.28 18.19 4.82
C HIS A 224 -10.82 16.77 5.21
N ILE A 225 -11.47 16.19 6.23
CA ILE A 225 -11.07 14.89 6.79
C ILE A 225 -11.17 13.72 5.76
N THR A 226 -12.13 13.79 4.82
CA THR A 226 -12.37 12.72 3.83
C THR A 226 -12.49 13.19 2.39
N SER A 227 -12.76 14.46 2.16
CA SER A 227 -12.99 15.00 0.81
C SER A 227 -11.72 15.66 0.28
N PRO A 228 -11.32 15.35 -0.96
CA PRO A 228 -10.18 16.01 -1.59
C PRO A 228 -10.45 17.50 -1.80
N SER A 229 -9.39 18.29 -1.84
CA SER A 229 -9.46 19.73 -2.19
C SER A 229 -10.02 19.90 -3.61
N PRO A 230 -11.00 20.79 -3.83
CA PRO A 230 -11.58 21.00 -5.15
C PRO A 230 -10.53 21.34 -6.21
N GLY A 231 -10.69 20.78 -7.42
CA GLY A 231 -9.80 21.02 -8.54
C GLY A 231 -8.48 20.23 -8.51
N GLY A 232 -8.29 19.35 -7.51
CA GLY A 232 -7.14 18.43 -7.47
C GLY A 232 -5.79 19.09 -7.20
N SER A 233 -5.78 20.25 -6.51
CA SER A 233 -4.55 21.03 -6.28
C SER A 233 -3.45 20.27 -5.54
N GLY A 234 -3.81 19.46 -4.53
CA GLY A 234 -2.84 18.63 -3.79
C GLY A 234 -2.20 17.56 -4.66
N GLY A 235 -3.01 16.83 -5.44
CA GLY A 235 -2.49 15.85 -6.41
C GLY A 235 -1.59 16.50 -7.48
N ALA A 236 -2.01 17.65 -8.00
CA ALA A 236 -1.19 18.43 -8.94
C ALA A 236 0.16 18.86 -8.33
N ALA A 237 0.15 19.30 -7.08
CA ALA A 237 1.38 19.65 -6.37
C ALA A 237 2.28 18.43 -6.15
N ALA A 238 1.74 17.27 -5.79
CA ALA A 238 2.50 16.03 -5.66
C ALA A 238 3.16 15.60 -6.98
N ILE A 239 2.44 15.68 -8.10
CA ILE A 239 2.99 15.42 -9.44
C ILE A 239 4.15 16.37 -9.74
N LYS A 240 3.97 17.67 -9.50
CA LYS A 240 5.04 18.68 -9.71
C LYS A 240 6.28 18.38 -8.87
N LEU A 241 6.11 18.04 -7.60
CA LEU A 241 7.22 17.70 -6.71
C LEU A 241 7.96 16.47 -7.20
N ALA A 242 7.26 15.42 -7.64
CA ALA A 242 7.88 14.21 -8.18
C ALA A 242 8.68 14.49 -9.46
N LEU A 243 8.13 15.27 -10.39
CA LEU A 243 8.83 15.69 -11.61
C LEU A 243 10.06 16.55 -11.30
N HIS A 244 9.93 17.51 -10.38
CA HIS A 244 11.04 18.35 -9.93
C HIS A 244 12.17 17.52 -9.30
N ASP A 245 11.81 16.60 -8.41
CA ASP A 245 12.75 15.69 -7.76
C ASP A 245 13.49 14.80 -8.77
N ALA A 246 12.77 14.34 -9.79
CA ALA A 246 13.32 13.56 -10.89
C ALA A 246 14.12 14.40 -11.90
N SER A 247 14.06 15.72 -11.83
CA SER A 247 14.58 16.63 -12.86
C SER A 247 14.02 16.30 -14.26
N LEU A 248 12.74 15.93 -14.32
CA LEU A 248 12.06 15.54 -15.56
C LEU A 248 11.05 16.61 -16.01
N GLU A 249 11.06 16.88 -17.31
CA GLU A 249 10.04 17.69 -17.96
C GLU A 249 8.76 16.87 -18.22
N ILE A 250 7.61 17.53 -18.32
CA ILE A 250 6.32 16.90 -18.52
C ILE A 250 6.20 16.07 -19.81
N ASP A 251 7.01 16.38 -20.81
CA ASP A 251 7.04 15.68 -22.10
C ASP A 251 7.68 14.28 -22.03
N LYS A 252 8.35 13.97 -20.92
CA LYS A 252 8.98 12.68 -20.64
C LYS A 252 8.09 11.68 -19.93
N VAL A 253 6.85 12.06 -19.63
CA VAL A 253 5.88 11.15 -18.99
C VAL A 253 5.06 10.45 -20.07
N ASP A 254 5.18 9.15 -20.15
CA ASP A 254 4.52 8.33 -21.17
C ASP A 254 3.32 7.54 -20.66
N TYR A 255 3.14 7.44 -19.33
CA TYR A 255 2.06 6.70 -18.70
C TYR A 255 1.78 7.20 -17.29
N ILE A 256 0.52 7.15 -16.86
CA ILE A 256 0.08 7.47 -15.50
C ILE A 256 -0.71 6.28 -14.95
N ASN A 257 -0.21 5.68 -13.87
CA ASN A 257 -1.02 4.80 -13.04
C ASN A 257 -1.75 5.68 -12.03
N ALA A 258 -3.06 5.84 -12.19
CA ALA A 258 -3.87 6.73 -11.38
C ALA A 258 -4.27 6.07 -10.04
N HIS A 259 -4.75 6.88 -9.12
CA HIS A 259 -5.46 6.36 -7.96
C HIS A 259 -6.77 5.68 -8.40
N GLY A 260 -7.51 6.32 -9.30
CA GLY A 260 -8.60 5.69 -10.06
C GLY A 260 -9.59 4.91 -9.20
N THR A 261 -10.13 5.54 -8.15
CA THR A 261 -10.95 4.83 -7.15
C THR A 261 -12.35 4.46 -7.63
N SER A 262 -12.78 4.94 -8.79
CA SER A 262 -14.18 4.80 -9.23
C SER A 262 -15.18 5.58 -8.36
N THR A 263 -14.70 6.51 -7.53
CA THR A 263 -15.57 7.47 -6.83
C THR A 263 -15.74 8.75 -7.62
N SER A 264 -16.91 9.37 -7.51
CA SER A 264 -17.20 10.60 -8.25
C SER A 264 -16.19 11.71 -7.91
N ALA A 265 -15.88 11.91 -6.63
CA ALA A 265 -15.01 12.98 -6.16
C ALA A 265 -13.54 12.76 -6.56
N ASN A 266 -12.98 11.58 -6.30
CA ASN A 266 -11.58 11.31 -6.61
C ASN A 266 -11.28 11.43 -8.11
N ASP A 267 -12.02 10.72 -8.94
CA ASP A 267 -11.70 10.62 -10.37
C ASP A 267 -11.82 11.97 -11.08
N SER A 268 -12.79 12.80 -10.64
CA SER A 268 -12.93 14.17 -11.12
C SER A 268 -11.75 15.06 -10.71
N ASN A 269 -11.32 14.98 -9.44
CA ASN A 269 -10.18 15.76 -8.94
C ASN A 269 -8.85 15.31 -9.55
N GLU A 270 -8.67 14.00 -9.70
CA GLU A 270 -7.46 13.44 -10.31
C GLU A 270 -7.36 13.83 -11.79
N THR A 271 -8.47 13.76 -12.53
CA THR A 271 -8.56 14.29 -13.90
C THR A 271 -8.17 15.76 -13.96
N SER A 272 -8.65 16.57 -13.02
CA SER A 272 -8.32 18.01 -12.96
C SER A 272 -6.84 18.23 -12.64
N ALA A 273 -6.26 17.47 -11.71
CA ALA A 273 -4.85 17.51 -11.38
C ALA A 273 -3.98 17.18 -12.61
N ILE A 274 -4.26 16.06 -13.29
CA ILE A 274 -3.55 15.62 -14.49
C ILE A 274 -3.62 16.70 -15.59
N LYS A 275 -4.81 17.21 -15.90
CA LYS A 275 -4.98 18.26 -16.91
C LYS A 275 -4.27 19.56 -16.55
N SER A 276 -4.24 19.94 -15.28
CA SER A 276 -3.57 21.16 -14.84
C SER A 276 -2.06 21.12 -15.04
N ILE A 277 -1.44 19.93 -14.94
CA ILE A 277 -0.01 19.71 -15.09
C ILE A 277 0.37 19.50 -16.56
N PHE A 278 -0.30 18.53 -17.20
CA PHE A 278 0.09 18.06 -18.53
C PHE A 278 -0.60 18.83 -19.67
N LYS A 279 -1.58 19.69 -19.37
CA LYS A 279 -2.30 20.52 -20.34
C LYS A 279 -2.78 19.68 -21.54
N ASP A 280 -2.47 20.11 -22.77
CA ASP A 280 -2.88 19.40 -24.00
C ASP A 280 -2.28 17.99 -24.08
N ARG A 281 -1.09 17.78 -23.50
CA ARG A 281 -0.45 16.48 -23.43
C ARG A 281 -1.24 15.46 -22.59
N SER A 282 -2.09 15.93 -21.66
CA SER A 282 -2.96 15.05 -20.85
C SER A 282 -3.89 14.15 -21.67
N TYR A 283 -4.17 14.52 -22.92
CA TYR A 283 -4.99 13.71 -23.85
C TYR A 283 -4.18 12.65 -24.60
N LEU A 284 -2.85 12.68 -24.52
CA LEU A 284 -1.93 11.79 -25.21
C LEU A 284 -1.33 10.73 -24.29
N ILE A 285 -1.34 10.97 -22.98
CA ILE A 285 -0.77 10.06 -21.98
C ILE A 285 -1.81 9.01 -21.60
N PRO A 286 -1.55 7.71 -21.81
CA PRO A 286 -2.40 6.66 -21.30
C PRO A 286 -2.51 6.72 -19.77
N VAL A 287 -3.73 6.48 -19.26
CA VAL A 287 -4.05 6.49 -17.83
C VAL A 287 -4.80 5.21 -17.49
N SER A 288 -4.41 4.51 -16.42
CA SER A 288 -5.15 3.37 -15.90
C SER A 288 -5.33 3.43 -14.38
#